data_509ff77d8a3e78726ff3a2c5f16bd42b
#
_entry.id   509ff77d8a3e78726ff3a2c5f16bd42b
#
_cell.length_a   1.000
_cell.length_b   1.000
_cell.length_c   1.000
_cell.angle_alpha   90.00
_cell.angle_beta   90.00
_cell.angle_gamma   90.00
#
_symmetry.space_group_name_H-M   'P 1'
#
loop_
_entity.id
_entity.type
_entity.pdbx_description
1 polymer ?
#
loop_
_entity_poly.entity_id
_entity_poly.type
_entity_poly.pdbx_seq_one_letter_code
_entity_poly.pdbx_strand_id
1 'polypeptide(L)'
;MKEIKQFDVIVLGGGLAGIYTALNIRSDLKIGLFIKDKIDVGSSNLAQGGIAAETIFSPKQMEEHFEDTLRAGGYHNDKKATRILVDEAPQNIENLLNLGVNFDKNENGELVRTLEGGHRSRRILHAGGDDTGAHVMRDLRKTLEGRTNISVFEDEMAIEILENTNKALGVIVINKNNEEVYVLANKIVIATGGIGGIYKNTTNDKIACGDGIALCKRANVKIEDMEFVQFHPTGFYEEDKTGQAFLISEAVRGEGAILRNIKGERFMAKYDKERMELAPRDVVSQAIYREMFDTWSDHVYLDITHKSKEFLMKRFPTIYKHCLEHGIDMSVDYIPVCPVEHFLCGGIKTDINGKTSMENLYAVGECAR
;
A
#
# COMPACT_ATOMS: atom_id res chain seq x y z
N MET A 1 -16.26 -12.86 -34.91
CA MET A 1 -15.20 -11.82 -34.95
C MET A 1 -14.80 -11.56 -33.52
N LYS A 2 -13.51 -11.44 -33.22
CA LYS A 2 -13.07 -11.05 -31.88
C LYS A 2 -13.50 -9.62 -31.60
N GLU A 3 -13.93 -9.32 -30.36
CA GLU A 3 -14.30 -7.97 -29.94
C GLU A 3 -13.05 -7.09 -29.87
N ILE A 4 -13.14 -5.87 -30.41
CA ILE A 4 -12.06 -4.87 -30.36
C ILE A 4 -12.62 -3.60 -29.71
N LYS A 5 -12.00 -3.19 -28.59
CA LYS A 5 -12.27 -1.91 -27.92
C LYS A 5 -11.12 -0.93 -28.22
N GLN A 6 -11.38 0.37 -28.24
CA GLN A 6 -10.37 1.39 -28.48
C GLN A 6 -10.51 2.55 -27.50
N PHE A 7 -9.37 2.96 -26.90
CA PHE A 7 -9.24 4.06 -25.96
C PHE A 7 -8.03 4.93 -26.31
N ASP A 8 -7.95 6.12 -25.74
CA ASP A 8 -6.72 6.92 -25.76
C ASP A 8 -5.72 6.39 -24.75
N VAL A 9 -6.22 6.02 -23.56
CA VAL A 9 -5.42 5.46 -22.46
C VAL A 9 -6.11 4.23 -21.87
N ILE A 10 -5.34 3.17 -21.65
CA ILE A 10 -5.74 2.01 -20.84
C ILE A 10 -5.04 2.14 -19.48
N VAL A 11 -5.78 1.92 -18.40
CA VAL A 11 -5.23 1.74 -17.04
C VAL A 11 -5.61 0.35 -16.56
N LEU A 12 -4.61 -0.44 -16.14
CA LEU A 12 -4.78 -1.80 -15.62
C LEU A 12 -4.63 -1.79 -14.10
N GLY A 13 -5.73 -2.02 -13.39
CA GLY A 13 -5.79 -2.09 -11.93
C GLY A 13 -6.67 -1.01 -11.30
N GLY A 14 -7.57 -1.42 -10.40
CA GLY A 14 -8.55 -0.59 -9.70
C GLY A 14 -8.14 -0.15 -8.30
N GLY A 15 -6.86 -0.30 -7.92
CA GLY A 15 -6.31 0.22 -6.66
C GLY A 15 -6.09 1.72 -6.68
N LEU A 16 -5.57 2.27 -5.57
CA LEU A 16 -5.32 3.72 -5.42
C LEU A 16 -4.54 4.31 -6.60
N ALA A 17 -3.44 3.68 -7.00
CA ALA A 17 -2.58 4.16 -8.09
C ALA A 17 -3.35 4.23 -9.42
N GLY A 18 -4.17 3.22 -9.76
CA GLY A 18 -4.93 3.18 -11.00
C GLY A 18 -6.05 4.20 -11.04
N ILE A 19 -6.86 4.28 -9.98
CA ILE A 19 -7.97 5.25 -9.90
C ILE A 19 -7.43 6.69 -9.86
N TYR A 20 -6.41 6.96 -9.05
CA TYR A 20 -5.79 8.28 -8.97
C TYR A 20 -5.20 8.71 -10.33
N THR A 21 -4.54 7.78 -11.04
CA THR A 21 -4.05 8.02 -12.41
C THR A 21 -5.21 8.36 -13.34
N ALA A 22 -6.26 7.53 -13.39
CA ALA A 22 -7.39 7.74 -14.29
C ALA A 22 -8.09 9.09 -14.04
N LEU A 23 -8.25 9.49 -12.77
CA LEU A 23 -8.87 10.77 -12.39
C LEU A 23 -8.03 12.00 -12.75
N ASN A 24 -6.71 11.85 -12.87
CA ASN A 24 -5.79 12.94 -13.20
C ASN A 24 -5.43 13.02 -14.70
N ILE A 25 -5.88 12.07 -15.53
CA ILE A 25 -5.79 12.19 -16.99
C ILE A 25 -6.78 13.24 -17.48
N ARG A 26 -6.40 13.97 -18.52
CA ARG A 26 -7.23 15.00 -19.16
C ARG A 26 -8.63 14.44 -19.51
N SER A 27 -9.66 15.22 -19.26
CA SER A 27 -11.06 14.81 -19.43
C SER A 27 -11.53 14.70 -20.89
N ASP A 28 -10.74 15.20 -21.84
CA ASP A 28 -11.00 15.07 -23.28
C ASP A 28 -10.51 13.73 -23.87
N LEU A 29 -9.77 12.93 -23.08
CA LEU A 29 -9.28 11.61 -23.49
C LEU A 29 -10.23 10.51 -23.01
N LYS A 30 -10.45 9.50 -23.85
CA LYS A 30 -11.18 8.27 -23.52
C LYS A 30 -10.29 7.31 -22.75
N ILE A 31 -10.71 6.92 -21.57
CA ILE A 31 -9.95 6.04 -20.66
C ILE A 31 -10.73 4.74 -20.45
N GLY A 32 -10.04 3.60 -20.62
CA GLY A 32 -10.51 2.29 -20.19
C GLY A 32 -9.79 1.86 -18.91
N LEU A 33 -10.50 1.72 -17.80
CA LEU A 33 -9.98 1.19 -16.53
C LEU A 33 -10.39 -0.28 -16.40
N PHE A 34 -9.43 -1.20 -16.50
CA PHE A 34 -9.65 -2.64 -16.47
C PHE A 34 -9.22 -3.22 -15.12
N ILE A 35 -10.11 -3.98 -14.51
CA ILE A 35 -9.96 -4.50 -13.14
C ILE A 35 -10.29 -6.00 -13.17
N LYS A 36 -9.36 -6.85 -12.70
CA LYS A 36 -9.53 -8.31 -12.78
C LYS A 36 -10.57 -8.89 -11.83
N ASP A 37 -11.01 -8.13 -10.83
CA ASP A 37 -12.04 -8.46 -9.85
C ASP A 37 -12.99 -7.26 -9.69
N LYS A 38 -13.60 -7.05 -8.53
CA LYS A 38 -14.41 -5.87 -8.24
C LYS A 38 -13.53 -4.68 -7.83
N ILE A 39 -14.02 -3.47 -8.08
CA ILE A 39 -13.31 -2.23 -7.79
C ILE A 39 -13.09 -2.00 -6.27
N ASP A 40 -13.87 -2.65 -5.44
CA ASP A 40 -13.76 -2.60 -3.97
C ASP A 40 -12.86 -3.69 -3.37
N VAL A 41 -12.30 -4.57 -4.21
CA VAL A 41 -11.36 -5.62 -3.80
C VAL A 41 -9.92 -5.15 -4.00
N GLY A 42 -9.03 -5.54 -3.10
CA GLY A 42 -7.59 -5.32 -3.21
C GLY A 42 -6.96 -4.57 -2.05
N SER A 43 -5.63 -4.59 -2.00
CA SER A 43 -4.82 -4.14 -0.85
C SER A 43 -5.00 -2.66 -0.49
N SER A 44 -5.37 -1.79 -1.47
CA SER A 44 -5.63 -0.37 -1.19
C SER A 44 -6.80 -0.16 -0.23
N ASN A 45 -7.83 -1.02 -0.25
CA ASN A 45 -8.96 -0.96 0.67
C ASN A 45 -8.60 -1.45 2.08
N LEU A 46 -7.55 -2.26 2.21
CA LEU A 46 -7.12 -2.88 3.46
C LEU A 46 -6.11 -2.01 4.23
N ALA A 47 -5.63 -0.92 3.64
CA ALA A 47 -4.59 -0.08 4.22
C ALA A 47 -5.09 0.66 5.46
N GLN A 48 -4.56 0.31 6.63
CA GLN A 48 -4.89 0.91 7.94
C GLN A 48 -4.04 2.14 8.26
N GLY A 49 -2.80 2.18 7.78
CA GLY A 49 -1.86 3.28 7.99
C GLY A 49 -2.28 4.55 7.25
N GLY A 50 -1.62 5.65 7.58
CA GLY A 50 -1.87 6.94 6.94
C GLY A 50 -0.91 7.24 5.79
N ILE A 51 -1.06 8.45 5.26
CA ILE A 51 -0.22 8.99 4.17
C ILE A 51 0.76 10.00 4.76
N ALA A 52 2.06 9.78 4.55
CA ALA A 52 3.11 10.68 5.00
C ALA A 52 3.23 11.90 4.08
N ALA A 53 2.96 13.10 4.60
CA ALA A 53 3.14 14.35 3.86
C ALA A 53 3.34 15.55 4.80
N GLU A 54 4.26 16.44 4.45
CA GLU A 54 4.42 17.72 5.13
C GLU A 54 3.41 18.73 4.58
N THR A 55 2.23 18.80 5.17
CA THR A 55 1.15 19.71 4.72
C THR A 55 1.31 21.17 5.18
N ILE A 56 2.29 21.44 6.04
CA ILE A 56 2.72 22.79 6.41
C ILE A 56 4.15 22.95 5.92
N PHE A 57 4.38 23.93 5.03
CA PHE A 57 5.70 24.13 4.45
C PHE A 57 6.74 24.49 5.53
N SER A 58 7.73 23.62 5.67
CA SER A 58 8.90 23.80 6.53
C SER A 58 10.10 23.12 5.86
N PRO A 59 11.09 23.89 5.37
CA PRO A 59 12.29 23.31 4.75
C PRO A 59 12.99 22.27 5.64
N LYS A 60 13.03 22.52 6.96
CA LYS A 60 13.62 21.59 7.91
C LYS A 60 12.85 20.25 7.97
N GLN A 61 11.52 20.30 8.06
CA GLN A 61 10.70 19.08 8.13
C GLN A 61 10.69 18.32 6.81
N MET A 62 10.74 19.01 5.67
CA MET A 62 10.92 18.39 4.35
C MET A 62 12.25 17.64 4.26
N GLU A 63 13.35 18.22 4.75
CA GLU A 63 14.65 17.55 4.79
C GLU A 63 14.66 16.37 5.77
N GLU A 64 14.04 16.51 6.94
CA GLU A 64 13.85 15.41 7.88
C GLU A 64 13.04 14.26 7.25
N HIS A 65 11.99 14.56 6.49
CA HIS A 65 11.19 13.54 5.79
C HIS A 65 12.03 12.81 4.74
N PHE A 66 12.80 13.54 3.95
CA PHE A 66 13.71 12.96 2.97
C PHE A 66 14.74 12.03 3.61
N GLU A 67 15.42 12.47 4.66
CA GLU A 67 16.39 11.67 5.39
C GLU A 67 15.78 10.45 6.09
N ASP A 68 14.57 10.59 6.66
CA ASP A 68 13.85 9.47 7.26
C ASP A 68 13.52 8.41 6.21
N THR A 69 13.11 8.83 5.01
CA THR A 69 12.80 7.93 3.88
C THR A 69 14.05 7.21 3.38
N LEU A 70 15.17 7.93 3.19
CA LEU A 70 16.43 7.30 2.79
C LEU A 70 16.91 6.25 3.81
N ARG A 71 16.79 6.58 5.09
CA ARG A 71 17.18 5.68 6.17
C ARG A 71 16.30 4.44 6.24
N ALA A 72 14.98 4.60 6.09
CA ALA A 72 14.04 3.49 6.08
C ALA A 72 14.32 2.51 4.92
N GLY A 73 14.77 3.02 3.79
CA GLY A 73 15.20 2.20 2.64
C GLY A 73 16.67 1.76 2.69
N GLY A 74 17.34 1.84 3.85
CA GLY A 74 18.75 1.44 3.99
C GLY A 74 19.71 2.19 3.06
N TYR A 75 19.35 3.39 2.63
CA TYR A 75 20.06 4.22 1.63
C TYR A 75 20.19 3.56 0.24
N HIS A 76 19.37 2.55 -0.04
CA HIS A 76 19.29 1.94 -1.38
C HIS A 76 18.36 2.70 -2.33
N ASN A 77 17.62 3.66 -1.83
CA ASN A 77 16.69 4.49 -2.57
C ASN A 77 17.36 5.28 -3.72
N ASP A 78 16.64 5.47 -4.83
CA ASP A 78 16.95 6.55 -5.77
C ASP A 78 16.69 7.90 -5.10
N LYS A 79 17.76 8.66 -4.82
CA LYS A 79 17.68 9.95 -4.12
C LYS A 79 16.84 10.98 -4.86
N LYS A 80 16.86 10.95 -6.21
CA LYS A 80 16.10 11.89 -7.02
C LYS A 80 14.60 11.57 -6.95
N ALA A 81 14.24 10.29 -7.09
CA ALA A 81 12.86 9.86 -6.95
C ALA A 81 12.32 10.11 -5.53
N THR A 82 13.13 9.83 -4.49
CA THR A 82 12.77 10.11 -3.09
C THR A 82 12.54 11.61 -2.86
N ARG A 83 13.38 12.48 -3.44
CA ARG A 83 13.22 13.94 -3.31
C ARG A 83 11.90 14.39 -3.95
N ILE A 84 11.60 13.94 -5.17
CA ILE A 84 10.34 14.24 -5.86
C ILE A 84 9.15 13.77 -5.03
N LEU A 85 9.19 12.53 -4.51
CA LEU A 85 8.13 11.97 -3.67
C LEU A 85 7.81 12.86 -2.46
N VAL A 86 8.85 13.32 -1.76
CA VAL A 86 8.70 14.17 -0.56
C VAL A 86 8.25 15.57 -0.93
N ASP A 87 8.86 16.18 -1.94
CA ASP A 87 8.60 17.58 -2.31
C ASP A 87 7.20 17.76 -2.92
N GLU A 88 6.69 16.76 -3.64
CA GLU A 88 5.36 16.80 -4.27
C GLU A 88 4.23 16.28 -3.35
N ALA A 89 4.56 15.66 -2.22
CA ALA A 89 3.54 15.11 -1.31
C ALA A 89 2.49 16.13 -0.85
N PRO A 90 2.83 17.38 -0.47
CA PRO A 90 1.84 18.40 -0.07
C PRO A 90 0.83 18.68 -1.16
N GLN A 91 1.29 18.86 -2.40
CA GLN A 91 0.42 19.13 -3.55
C GLN A 91 -0.49 17.94 -3.87
N ASN A 92 0.02 16.72 -3.71
CA ASN A 92 -0.79 15.52 -3.92
C ASN A 92 -1.85 15.32 -2.85
N ILE A 93 -1.60 15.71 -1.59
CA ILE A 93 -2.64 15.75 -0.55
C ILE A 93 -3.72 16.77 -0.91
N GLU A 94 -3.35 17.96 -1.36
CA GLU A 94 -4.31 18.97 -1.84
C GLU A 94 -5.16 18.44 -3.00
N ASN A 95 -4.53 17.74 -3.95
CA ASN A 95 -5.24 17.11 -5.05
C ASN A 95 -6.21 16.02 -4.58
N LEU A 96 -5.85 15.19 -3.61
CA LEU A 96 -6.76 14.20 -3.01
C LEU A 96 -7.96 14.88 -2.33
N LEU A 97 -7.75 15.98 -1.60
CA LEU A 97 -8.82 16.77 -1.03
C LEU A 97 -9.76 17.34 -2.11
N ASN A 98 -9.21 17.85 -3.22
CA ASN A 98 -9.97 18.37 -4.37
C ASN A 98 -10.74 17.25 -5.10
N LEU A 99 -10.25 16.02 -5.07
CA LEU A 99 -10.95 14.83 -5.56
C LEU A 99 -11.99 14.28 -4.57
N GLY A 100 -12.22 14.96 -3.44
CA GLY A 100 -13.27 14.65 -2.47
C GLY A 100 -12.85 13.73 -1.33
N VAL A 101 -11.56 13.40 -1.19
CA VAL A 101 -11.06 12.60 -0.07
C VAL A 101 -11.17 13.39 1.23
N ASN A 102 -11.73 12.77 2.27
CA ASN A 102 -11.90 13.37 3.58
C ASN A 102 -10.91 12.77 4.58
N PHE A 103 -9.83 13.51 4.86
CA PHE A 103 -8.91 13.20 5.95
C PHE A 103 -9.44 13.67 7.31
N ASP A 104 -8.97 13.04 8.39
CA ASP A 104 -9.34 13.37 9.75
C ASP A 104 -8.93 14.81 10.10
N LYS A 105 -9.85 15.55 10.73
CA LYS A 105 -9.67 16.96 11.12
C LYS A 105 -9.92 17.13 12.60
N ASN A 106 -9.22 18.11 13.21
CA ASN A 106 -9.49 18.55 14.57
C ASN A 106 -10.74 19.45 14.62
N GLU A 107 -11.10 19.87 15.82
CA GLU A 107 -12.27 20.75 16.07
C GLU A 107 -12.19 22.10 15.34
N ASN A 108 -10.98 22.54 14.96
CA ASN A 108 -10.75 23.77 14.20
C ASN A 108 -10.79 23.55 12.69
N GLY A 109 -11.04 22.32 12.22
CA GLY A 109 -11.06 21.94 10.79
C GLY A 109 -9.67 21.74 10.16
N GLU A 110 -8.60 21.69 10.95
CA GLU A 110 -7.24 21.45 10.48
C GLU A 110 -6.96 19.95 10.38
N LEU A 111 -6.13 19.54 9.41
CA LEU A 111 -5.72 18.13 9.24
C LEU A 111 -4.98 17.62 10.47
N VAL A 112 -5.43 16.50 11.02
CA VAL A 112 -4.75 15.81 12.12
C VAL A 112 -3.53 15.07 11.59
N ARG A 113 -2.38 15.22 12.25
CA ARG A 113 -1.13 14.56 11.92
C ARG A 113 -0.66 13.71 13.08
N THR A 114 -0.34 12.46 12.79
CA THR A 114 0.16 11.50 13.77
C THR A 114 1.63 11.19 13.53
N LEU A 115 2.24 10.49 14.49
CA LEU A 115 3.60 9.96 14.40
C LEU A 115 3.52 8.44 14.23
N GLU A 116 4.28 7.91 13.28
CA GLU A 116 4.49 6.48 13.11
C GLU A 116 5.98 6.14 13.11
N GLY A 117 6.32 4.85 13.18
CA GLY A 117 7.69 4.36 13.17
C GLY A 117 8.48 4.82 11.93
N GLY A 118 9.78 5.02 12.09
CA GLY A 118 10.64 5.54 11.03
C GLY A 118 10.61 7.07 10.86
N HIS A 119 9.59 7.77 11.37
CA HIS A 119 9.46 9.23 11.26
C HIS A 119 9.89 9.95 12.54
N ARG A 120 10.58 11.09 12.40
CA ARG A 120 10.97 11.97 13.53
C ARG A 120 9.94 13.05 13.86
N SER A 121 9.02 13.34 12.93
CA SER A 121 8.01 14.38 13.06
C SER A 121 6.61 13.84 12.74
N ARG A 122 5.57 14.48 13.30
CA ARG A 122 4.17 14.17 13.02
C ARG A 122 3.80 14.65 11.63
N ARG A 123 3.63 13.75 10.67
CA ARG A 123 3.29 14.05 9.27
C ARG A 123 2.35 13.04 8.63
N ILE A 124 1.86 12.07 9.40
CA ILE A 124 1.00 11.02 8.87
C ILE A 124 -0.45 11.47 8.96
N LEU A 125 -1.13 11.49 7.81
CA LEU A 125 -2.55 11.83 7.67
C LEU A 125 -3.39 10.56 7.59
N HIS A 126 -4.44 10.49 8.40
CA HIS A 126 -5.40 9.38 8.41
C HIS A 126 -6.76 9.81 7.91
N ALA A 127 -7.57 8.83 7.51
CA ALA A 127 -8.99 8.99 7.24
C ALA A 127 -9.73 7.84 7.95
N GLY A 128 -10.69 8.19 8.83
CA GLY A 128 -11.43 7.19 9.60
C GLY A 128 -10.62 6.47 10.69
N GLY A 129 -9.57 7.12 11.23
CA GLY A 129 -8.75 6.60 12.31
C GLY A 129 -7.74 5.55 11.87
N ASP A 130 -8.10 4.29 11.78
CA ASP A 130 -7.25 3.15 11.40
C ASP A 130 -7.77 2.39 10.16
N ASP A 131 -8.50 3.10 9.28
CA ASP A 131 -9.10 2.53 8.07
C ASP A 131 -8.93 3.49 6.86
N THR A 132 -7.75 4.09 6.75
CA THR A 132 -7.45 5.15 5.78
C THR A 132 -7.70 4.70 4.34
N GLY A 133 -7.28 3.49 4.00
CA GLY A 133 -7.42 2.96 2.64
C GLY A 133 -8.87 2.87 2.19
N ALA A 134 -9.75 2.26 2.99
CA ALA A 134 -11.17 2.11 2.66
C ALA A 134 -11.85 3.47 2.47
N HIS A 135 -11.54 4.46 3.33
CA HIS A 135 -12.09 5.80 3.22
C HIS A 135 -11.62 6.53 1.97
N VAL A 136 -10.31 6.55 1.70
CA VAL A 136 -9.73 7.17 0.49
C VAL A 136 -10.30 6.51 -0.78
N MET A 137 -10.33 5.18 -0.83
CA MET A 137 -10.84 4.45 -2.00
C MET A 137 -12.33 4.68 -2.22
N ARG A 138 -13.15 4.70 -1.16
CA ARG A 138 -14.57 5.02 -1.24
C ARG A 138 -14.79 6.41 -1.85
N ASP A 139 -14.07 7.42 -1.36
CA ASP A 139 -14.25 8.81 -1.79
C ASP A 139 -13.78 9.00 -3.26
N LEU A 140 -12.67 8.39 -3.64
CA LEU A 140 -12.18 8.41 -5.02
C LEU A 140 -13.11 7.67 -5.99
N ARG A 141 -13.69 6.53 -5.59
CA ARG A 141 -14.70 5.81 -6.41
C ARG A 141 -15.92 6.67 -6.68
N LYS A 142 -16.42 7.37 -5.65
CA LYS A 142 -17.53 8.30 -5.81
C LYS A 142 -17.22 9.41 -6.84
N THR A 143 -16.00 9.91 -6.85
CA THR A 143 -15.55 10.90 -7.84
C THR A 143 -15.41 10.26 -9.22
N LEU A 144 -14.95 9.01 -9.31
CA LEU A 144 -14.84 8.24 -10.56
C LEU A 144 -16.20 8.05 -11.25
N GLU A 145 -17.26 7.76 -10.48
CA GLU A 145 -18.63 7.61 -11.00
C GLU A 145 -19.13 8.85 -11.75
N GLY A 146 -18.67 10.04 -11.39
CA GLY A 146 -18.98 11.31 -12.05
C GLY A 146 -18.21 11.56 -13.36
N ARG A 147 -17.28 10.68 -13.75
CA ARG A 147 -16.37 10.88 -14.90
C ARG A 147 -16.89 10.17 -16.16
N THR A 148 -17.51 10.90 -17.05
CA THR A 148 -18.10 10.35 -18.30
C THR A 148 -17.07 9.87 -19.33
N ASN A 149 -15.81 10.32 -19.22
CA ASN A 149 -14.72 9.93 -20.11
C ASN A 149 -13.99 8.66 -19.67
N ILE A 150 -14.33 8.10 -18.51
CA ILE A 150 -13.71 6.88 -17.96
C ILE A 150 -14.74 5.74 -18.01
N SER A 151 -14.39 4.66 -18.69
CA SER A 151 -15.16 3.42 -18.69
C SER A 151 -14.50 2.40 -17.79
N VAL A 152 -15.23 1.90 -16.80
CA VAL A 152 -14.72 0.89 -15.83
C VAL A 152 -15.20 -0.49 -16.27
N PHE A 153 -14.27 -1.45 -16.32
CA PHE A 153 -14.50 -2.84 -16.70
C PHE A 153 -14.04 -3.73 -15.55
N GLU A 154 -14.97 -4.23 -14.77
CA GLU A 154 -14.74 -5.22 -13.71
C GLU A 154 -14.79 -6.63 -14.26
N ASP A 155 -14.13 -7.58 -13.56
CA ASP A 155 -14.00 -8.98 -13.98
C ASP A 155 -13.33 -9.11 -15.37
N GLU A 156 -12.46 -8.14 -15.71
CA GLU A 156 -11.70 -8.15 -16.98
C GLU A 156 -10.18 -8.14 -16.67
N MET A 157 -9.54 -9.27 -16.88
CA MET A 157 -8.11 -9.48 -16.58
C MET A 157 -7.24 -9.34 -17.81
N ALA A 158 -6.26 -8.45 -17.80
CA ALA A 158 -5.24 -8.39 -18.84
C ALA A 158 -4.32 -9.61 -18.78
N ILE A 159 -4.14 -10.28 -19.90
CA ILE A 159 -3.35 -11.52 -20.02
C ILE A 159 -2.12 -11.38 -20.95
N GLU A 160 -2.11 -10.37 -21.84
CA GLU A 160 -1.02 -10.13 -22.78
C GLU A 160 -0.92 -8.65 -23.14
N ILE A 161 0.30 -8.15 -23.35
CA ILE A 161 0.56 -6.83 -23.95
C ILE A 161 0.75 -7.02 -25.44
N LEU A 162 -0.07 -6.36 -26.25
CA LEU A 162 0.08 -6.29 -27.68
C LEU A 162 1.19 -5.29 -28.01
N GLU A 163 2.25 -5.75 -28.66
CA GLU A 163 3.39 -4.90 -28.97
C GLU A 163 3.88 -5.10 -30.42
N ASN A 164 4.58 -4.11 -30.93
CA ASN A 164 5.33 -4.19 -32.18
C ASN A 164 6.61 -3.36 -32.04
N THR A 165 7.76 -3.99 -32.25
CA THR A 165 9.08 -3.33 -32.26
C THR A 165 9.31 -2.51 -30.97
N ASN A 166 9.12 -3.12 -29.78
CA ASN A 166 9.25 -2.51 -28.46
C ASN A 166 8.31 -1.32 -28.20
N LYS A 167 7.13 -1.33 -28.84
CA LYS A 167 6.10 -0.31 -28.66
C LYS A 167 4.78 -0.99 -28.29
N ALA A 168 4.20 -0.65 -27.16
CA ALA A 168 2.88 -1.13 -26.76
C ALA A 168 1.79 -0.50 -27.62
N LEU A 169 0.85 -1.33 -28.10
CA LEU A 169 -0.27 -0.97 -28.95
C LEU A 169 -1.62 -1.20 -28.27
N GLY A 170 -1.65 -2.08 -27.27
CA GLY A 170 -2.86 -2.50 -26.57
C GLY A 170 -2.60 -3.67 -25.62
N VAL A 171 -3.69 -4.28 -25.20
CA VAL A 171 -3.66 -5.50 -24.36
C VAL A 171 -4.71 -6.49 -24.85
N ILE A 172 -4.53 -7.76 -24.56
CA ILE A 172 -5.60 -8.76 -24.58
C ILE A 172 -6.12 -8.89 -23.15
N VAL A 173 -7.43 -8.78 -22.98
CA VAL A 173 -8.09 -9.06 -21.70
C VAL A 173 -9.01 -10.27 -21.83
N ILE A 174 -9.15 -11.03 -20.75
CA ILE A 174 -10.22 -12.03 -20.61
C ILE A 174 -11.36 -11.34 -19.86
N ASN A 175 -12.54 -11.35 -20.49
CA ASN A 175 -13.75 -10.78 -19.89
C ASN A 175 -14.45 -11.77 -18.95
N LYS A 176 -15.51 -11.33 -18.29
CA LYS A 176 -16.32 -12.14 -17.36
C LYS A 176 -16.95 -13.40 -17.99
N ASN A 177 -17.03 -13.47 -19.33
CA ASN A 177 -17.53 -14.63 -20.05
C ASN A 177 -16.41 -15.60 -20.47
N ASN A 178 -15.18 -15.34 -20.02
CA ASN A 178 -13.97 -16.07 -20.40
C ASN A 178 -13.62 -15.95 -21.89
N GLU A 179 -13.92 -14.81 -22.50
CA GLU A 179 -13.65 -14.51 -23.90
C GLU A 179 -12.48 -13.52 -24.02
N GLU A 180 -11.64 -13.68 -25.03
CA GLU A 180 -10.57 -12.75 -25.35
C GLU A 180 -11.13 -11.50 -26.03
N VAL A 181 -10.81 -10.34 -25.46
CA VAL A 181 -11.12 -9.01 -26.01
C VAL A 181 -9.81 -8.27 -26.31
N TYR A 182 -9.69 -7.75 -27.52
CA TYR A 182 -8.54 -6.92 -27.91
C TYR A 182 -8.82 -5.47 -27.56
N VAL A 183 -7.96 -4.86 -26.75
CA VAL A 183 -8.12 -3.47 -26.33
C VAL A 183 -6.92 -2.68 -26.81
N LEU A 184 -7.15 -1.75 -27.75
CA LEU A 184 -6.11 -0.91 -28.35
C LEU A 184 -6.07 0.46 -27.67
N ALA A 185 -4.87 1.03 -27.49
CA ALA A 185 -4.70 2.38 -26.97
C ALA A 185 -3.38 3.03 -27.37
N ASN A 186 -3.35 4.37 -27.29
CA ASN A 186 -2.13 5.14 -27.52
C ASN A 186 -1.15 5.04 -26.34
N LYS A 187 -1.66 4.85 -25.12
CA LYS A 187 -0.88 4.71 -23.88
C LYS A 187 -1.49 3.65 -22.97
N ILE A 188 -0.63 2.92 -22.29
CA ILE A 188 -1.01 1.87 -21.33
C ILE A 188 -0.30 2.15 -20.01
N VAL A 189 -1.06 2.14 -18.91
CA VAL A 189 -0.55 2.30 -17.55
C VAL A 189 -0.82 1.02 -16.75
N ILE A 190 0.25 0.39 -16.29
CA ILE A 190 0.19 -0.77 -15.39
C ILE A 190 0.10 -0.24 -13.94
N ALA A 191 -0.98 -0.59 -13.23
CA ALA A 191 -1.25 -0.18 -11.84
C ALA A 191 -1.78 -1.36 -11.01
N THR A 192 -1.25 -2.56 -11.26
CA THR A 192 -1.80 -3.85 -10.81
C THR A 192 -1.42 -4.26 -9.40
N GLY A 193 -0.67 -3.41 -8.67
CA GLY A 193 -0.21 -3.73 -7.31
C GLY A 193 0.93 -4.74 -7.27
N GLY A 194 1.21 -5.25 -6.07
CA GLY A 194 2.35 -6.11 -5.76
C GLY A 194 2.12 -7.60 -5.95
N ILE A 195 2.82 -8.39 -5.14
CA ILE A 195 2.91 -9.85 -5.23
C ILE A 195 2.47 -10.59 -3.94
N GLY A 196 1.94 -9.87 -2.95
CA GLY A 196 1.71 -10.44 -1.62
C GLY A 196 0.84 -11.69 -1.60
N GLY A 197 -0.13 -11.78 -2.53
CA GLY A 197 -1.02 -12.94 -2.65
C GLY A 197 -0.35 -14.28 -2.98
N ILE A 198 0.94 -14.28 -3.36
CA ILE A 198 1.71 -15.53 -3.57
C ILE A 198 2.42 -16.03 -2.30
N TYR A 199 2.42 -15.22 -1.22
CA TYR A 199 3.03 -15.60 0.06
C TYR A 199 2.05 -16.35 0.95
N LYS A 200 2.58 -17.25 1.78
CA LYS A 200 1.78 -18.05 2.72
C LYS A 200 1.02 -17.19 3.72
N ASN A 201 1.68 -16.14 4.24
CA ASN A 201 1.07 -15.18 5.16
C ASN A 201 1.39 -13.76 4.67
N THR A 202 0.36 -12.96 4.46
CA THR A 202 0.47 -11.61 3.89
C THR A 202 -0.61 -10.69 4.44
N THR A 203 -0.35 -9.39 4.47
CA THR A 203 -1.40 -8.38 4.72
C THR A 203 -2.17 -8.01 3.45
N ASN A 204 -1.71 -8.48 2.30
CA ASN A 204 -2.30 -8.16 1.01
C ASN A 204 -3.53 -9.03 0.71
N ASP A 205 -4.37 -8.53 -0.17
CA ASP A 205 -5.42 -9.34 -0.75
C ASP A 205 -4.81 -10.43 -1.63
N LYS A 206 -5.42 -11.62 -1.62
CA LYS A 206 -5.00 -12.78 -2.42
C LYS A 206 -4.95 -12.53 -3.93
N ILE A 207 -5.64 -11.48 -4.41
CA ILE A 207 -5.59 -11.08 -5.83
C ILE A 207 -4.27 -10.41 -6.22
N ALA A 208 -3.44 -9.98 -5.28
CA ALA A 208 -2.15 -9.33 -5.53
C ALA A 208 -1.09 -10.38 -5.95
N CYS A 209 -1.18 -10.90 -7.17
CA CYS A 209 -0.35 -12.00 -7.66
C CYS A 209 0.77 -11.57 -8.62
N GLY A 210 1.03 -10.27 -8.78
CA GLY A 210 2.09 -9.77 -9.66
C GLY A 210 1.74 -9.79 -11.16
N ASP A 211 0.46 -9.72 -11.50
CA ASP A 211 -0.02 -9.88 -12.88
C ASP A 211 0.66 -8.92 -13.86
N GLY A 212 0.72 -7.61 -13.54
CA GLY A 212 1.36 -6.61 -14.39
C GLY A 212 2.86 -6.82 -14.53
N ILE A 213 3.54 -7.27 -13.46
CA ILE A 213 4.96 -7.61 -13.51
C ILE A 213 5.18 -8.80 -14.44
N ALA A 214 4.34 -9.83 -14.35
CA ALA A 214 4.39 -11.00 -15.22
C ALA A 214 4.10 -10.64 -16.69
N LEU A 215 3.09 -9.78 -16.96
CA LEU A 215 2.81 -9.23 -18.28
C LEU A 215 4.04 -8.53 -18.88
N CYS A 216 4.63 -7.60 -18.11
CA CYS A 216 5.81 -6.85 -18.50
C CYS A 216 7.02 -7.76 -18.76
N LYS A 217 7.24 -8.78 -17.89
CA LYS A 217 8.32 -9.76 -18.08
C LYS A 217 8.19 -10.54 -19.38
N ARG A 218 6.98 -11.02 -19.71
CA ARG A 218 6.72 -11.74 -20.96
C ARG A 218 6.94 -10.85 -22.19
N ALA A 219 6.63 -9.55 -22.08
CA ALA A 219 6.87 -8.55 -23.12
C ALA A 219 8.30 -7.97 -23.14
N ASN A 220 9.27 -8.62 -22.46
CA ASN A 220 10.66 -8.18 -22.34
C ASN A 220 10.88 -6.77 -21.77
N VAL A 221 9.93 -6.24 -20.99
CA VAL A 221 10.08 -5.01 -20.24
C VAL A 221 11.02 -5.24 -19.04
N LYS A 222 11.88 -4.30 -18.73
CA LYS A 222 12.85 -4.42 -17.62
C LYS A 222 12.14 -4.46 -16.26
N ILE A 223 12.60 -5.39 -15.41
CA ILE A 223 12.16 -5.55 -14.03
C ILE A 223 13.41 -5.50 -13.15
N GLU A 224 13.33 -4.87 -12.00
CA GLU A 224 14.45 -4.74 -11.05
C GLU A 224 14.01 -4.96 -9.61
N ASP A 225 14.96 -5.34 -8.75
CA ASP A 225 14.86 -5.37 -7.28
C ASP A 225 13.74 -6.28 -6.73
N MET A 226 13.39 -7.36 -7.44
CA MET A 226 12.33 -8.29 -7.03
C MET A 226 12.62 -9.03 -5.72
N GLU A 227 13.88 -9.08 -5.29
CA GLU A 227 14.31 -9.65 -4.01
C GLU A 227 13.98 -8.77 -2.80
N PHE A 228 13.65 -7.49 -3.00
CA PHE A 228 13.30 -6.58 -1.90
C PHE A 228 11.81 -6.64 -1.60
N VAL A 229 11.47 -7.50 -0.67
CA VAL A 229 10.11 -7.66 -0.13
C VAL A 229 10.12 -7.24 1.33
N GLN A 230 9.24 -6.30 1.70
CA GLN A 230 9.10 -5.84 3.07
C GLN A 230 8.16 -6.75 3.84
N PHE A 231 8.58 -7.22 5.01
CA PHE A 231 7.72 -7.89 5.99
C PHE A 231 7.24 -6.88 7.03
N HIS A 232 5.91 -6.81 7.24
CA HIS A 232 5.36 -6.03 8.34
C HIS A 232 5.53 -6.79 9.65
N PRO A 233 6.05 -6.13 10.71
CA PRO A 233 6.38 -6.81 11.96
C PRO A 233 5.17 -7.42 12.69
N THR A 234 3.99 -6.79 12.56
CA THR A 234 2.84 -7.05 13.42
C THR A 234 1.58 -7.42 12.62
N GLY A 235 1.64 -8.52 11.85
CA GLY A 235 0.44 -9.23 11.43
C GLY A 235 -0.21 -9.93 12.63
N PHE A 236 -1.53 -9.88 12.73
CA PHE A 236 -2.27 -10.61 13.77
C PHE A 236 -2.05 -12.11 13.59
N TYR A 237 -1.59 -12.78 14.63
CA TYR A 237 -1.34 -14.21 14.59
C TYR A 237 -2.60 -15.00 14.94
N GLU A 238 -2.95 -15.94 14.06
CA GLU A 238 -3.97 -16.94 14.28
C GLU A 238 -3.36 -18.33 14.03
N GLU A 239 -3.58 -19.25 14.96
CA GLU A 239 -3.08 -20.62 14.83
C GLU A 239 -3.66 -21.29 13.58
N ASP A 240 -2.82 -22.00 12.82
CA ASP A 240 -3.19 -22.73 11.60
C ASP A 240 -3.78 -21.89 10.44
N LYS A 241 -3.92 -20.57 10.59
CA LYS A 241 -4.38 -19.71 9.50
C LYS A 241 -3.26 -19.43 8.51
N THR A 242 -3.59 -19.54 7.23
CA THR A 242 -2.72 -19.14 6.12
C THR A 242 -3.45 -18.16 5.21
N GLY A 243 -2.70 -17.36 4.46
CA GLY A 243 -3.26 -16.36 3.54
C GLY A 243 -3.28 -14.97 4.15
N GLN A 244 -4.38 -14.26 3.98
CA GLN A 244 -4.49 -12.88 4.42
C GLN A 244 -4.54 -12.78 5.95
N ALA A 245 -3.51 -12.17 6.54
CA ALA A 245 -3.43 -11.82 7.95
C ALA A 245 -4.02 -10.42 8.18
N PHE A 246 -4.74 -10.24 9.27
CA PHE A 246 -5.18 -8.91 9.66
C PHE A 246 -3.98 -8.07 10.13
N LEU A 247 -3.88 -6.83 9.66
CA LEU A 247 -2.79 -5.94 10.04
C LEU A 247 -3.05 -5.30 11.40
N ILE A 248 -2.11 -5.45 12.34
CA ILE A 248 -2.03 -4.58 13.51
C ILE A 248 -1.11 -3.42 13.15
N SER A 249 -1.72 -2.28 12.81
CA SER A 249 -1.04 -1.10 12.26
C SER A 249 0.15 -0.66 13.10
N GLU A 250 1.15 -0.12 12.43
CA GLU A 250 2.32 0.53 13.06
C GLU A 250 1.92 1.67 14.00
N ALA A 251 0.78 2.31 13.78
CA ALA A 251 0.24 3.35 14.64
C ALA A 251 0.05 2.86 16.09
N VAL A 252 -0.21 1.57 16.31
CA VAL A 252 -0.30 0.98 17.67
C VAL A 252 1.04 1.07 18.40
N ARG A 253 2.16 0.80 17.69
CA ARG A 253 3.52 1.03 18.23
C ARG A 253 3.82 2.52 18.39
N GLY A 254 3.33 3.36 17.46
CA GLY A 254 3.41 4.82 17.56
C GLY A 254 2.73 5.40 18.80
N GLU A 255 1.66 4.78 19.29
CA GLU A 255 1.00 5.13 20.57
C GLU A 255 1.67 4.51 21.79
N GLY A 256 2.80 3.83 21.61
CA GLY A 256 3.66 3.33 22.70
C GLY A 256 3.51 1.85 23.02
N ALA A 257 2.90 1.05 22.17
CA ALA A 257 2.83 -0.40 22.38
C ALA A 257 4.22 -1.03 22.43
N ILE A 258 4.38 -2.04 23.28
CA ILE A 258 5.64 -2.72 23.61
C ILE A 258 5.61 -4.13 23.05
N LEU A 259 6.73 -4.57 22.44
CA LEU A 259 6.89 -5.94 21.97
C LEU A 259 7.44 -6.83 23.10
N ARG A 260 6.74 -7.94 23.39
CA ARG A 260 7.12 -8.94 24.38
C ARG A 260 7.23 -10.32 23.75
N ASN A 261 8.23 -11.09 24.16
CA ASN A 261 8.30 -12.51 23.81
C ASN A 261 7.27 -13.33 24.61
N ILE A 262 7.18 -14.63 24.36
CA ILE A 262 6.21 -15.52 25.06
C ILE A 262 6.48 -15.65 26.58
N LYS A 263 7.65 -15.19 27.06
CA LYS A 263 7.98 -15.13 28.49
C LYS A 263 7.55 -13.80 29.14
N GLY A 264 6.94 -12.89 28.35
CA GLY A 264 6.52 -11.56 28.80
C GLY A 264 7.66 -10.52 28.84
N GLU A 265 8.85 -10.86 28.36
CA GLU A 265 10.01 -9.96 28.38
C GLU A 265 9.99 -8.99 27.21
N ARG A 266 10.17 -7.69 27.44
CA ARG A 266 10.40 -6.68 26.40
C ARG A 266 11.78 -6.90 25.80
N PHE A 267 11.86 -7.08 24.47
CA PHE A 267 13.11 -7.50 23.86
C PHE A 267 13.76 -6.47 22.92
N MET A 268 13.03 -5.46 22.44
CA MET A 268 13.56 -4.55 21.42
C MET A 268 14.85 -3.83 21.80
N ALA A 269 15.10 -3.58 23.09
CA ALA A 269 16.36 -3.01 23.58
C ALA A 269 17.61 -3.83 23.24
N LYS A 270 17.48 -5.13 22.95
CA LYS A 270 18.59 -6.00 22.50
C LYS A 270 19.02 -5.68 21.06
N TYR A 271 18.09 -5.17 20.24
CA TYR A 271 18.25 -5.01 18.79
C TYR A 271 18.42 -3.55 18.36
N ASP A 272 17.63 -2.63 18.93
CA ASP A 272 17.75 -1.18 18.74
C ASP A 272 17.49 -0.45 20.06
N LYS A 273 18.55 0.05 20.71
CA LYS A 273 18.45 0.74 22.00
C LYS A 273 17.87 2.14 21.92
N GLU A 274 17.96 2.79 20.76
CA GLU A 274 17.56 4.18 20.60
C GLU A 274 16.07 4.29 20.24
N ARG A 275 15.62 3.46 19.30
CA ARG A 275 14.26 3.56 18.74
C ARG A 275 13.31 2.52 19.29
N MET A 276 13.84 1.42 19.79
CA MET A 276 13.02 0.35 20.34
C MET A 276 11.97 -0.13 19.34
N GLU A 277 10.69 -0.13 19.72
CA GLU A 277 9.56 -0.52 18.87
C GLU A 277 9.30 0.42 17.69
N LEU A 278 9.91 1.61 17.67
CA LEU A 278 9.84 2.58 16.56
C LEU A 278 11.04 2.49 15.60
N ALA A 279 11.85 1.43 15.72
CA ALA A 279 12.87 1.11 14.72
C ALA A 279 12.23 0.81 13.34
N PRO A 280 12.98 0.89 12.24
CA PRO A 280 12.49 0.52 10.92
C PRO A 280 11.91 -0.90 10.88
N ARG A 281 10.95 -1.13 9.99
CA ARG A 281 10.18 -2.39 9.93
C ARG A 281 11.05 -3.64 9.76
N ASP A 282 12.11 -3.54 8.96
CA ASP A 282 13.08 -4.63 8.75
C ASP A 282 13.78 -5.02 10.04
N VAL A 283 14.22 -4.03 10.83
CA VAL A 283 14.85 -4.25 12.13
C VAL A 283 13.88 -4.92 13.10
N VAL A 284 12.65 -4.40 13.19
CA VAL A 284 11.63 -4.96 14.10
C VAL A 284 11.21 -6.36 13.67
N SER A 285 10.99 -6.60 12.36
CA SER A 285 10.62 -7.92 11.84
C SER A 285 11.70 -8.96 12.10
N GLN A 286 12.97 -8.60 11.89
CA GLN A 286 14.10 -9.49 12.18
C GLN A 286 14.24 -9.77 13.68
N ALA A 287 14.02 -8.75 14.52
CA ALA A 287 14.04 -8.92 15.98
C ALA A 287 12.96 -9.91 16.45
N ILE A 288 11.72 -9.73 15.95
CA ILE A 288 10.61 -10.65 16.25
C ILE A 288 10.94 -12.07 15.76
N TYR A 289 11.40 -12.22 14.54
CA TYR A 289 11.77 -13.54 14.00
C TYR A 289 12.81 -14.24 14.86
N ARG A 290 13.84 -13.54 15.35
CA ARG A 290 14.86 -14.08 16.25
C ARG A 290 14.29 -14.48 17.61
N GLU A 291 13.45 -13.64 18.22
CA GLU A 291 12.79 -13.98 19.49
C GLU A 291 11.86 -15.19 19.34
N MET A 292 11.11 -15.30 18.23
CA MET A 292 10.30 -16.47 17.91
C MET A 292 11.17 -17.74 17.82
N PHE A 293 12.29 -17.65 17.09
CA PHE A 293 13.23 -18.76 16.95
C PHE A 293 13.85 -19.17 18.30
N ASP A 294 14.35 -18.21 19.09
CA ASP A 294 15.02 -18.45 20.37
C ASP A 294 14.05 -18.99 21.44
N THR A 295 12.78 -18.69 21.33
CA THR A 295 11.74 -19.10 22.28
C THR A 295 10.88 -20.27 21.78
N TRP A 296 11.16 -20.81 20.59
CA TRP A 296 10.39 -21.88 19.94
C TRP A 296 8.88 -21.55 19.87
N SER A 297 8.56 -20.33 19.45
CA SER A 297 7.19 -19.84 19.32
C SER A 297 6.91 -19.36 17.91
N ASP A 298 5.67 -19.46 17.47
CA ASP A 298 5.19 -18.98 16.18
C ASP A 298 4.73 -17.51 16.20
N HIS A 299 4.77 -16.88 17.38
CA HIS A 299 4.37 -15.48 17.56
C HIS A 299 5.09 -14.82 18.75
N VAL A 300 4.94 -13.50 18.82
CA VAL A 300 5.26 -12.67 19.98
C VAL A 300 4.02 -11.87 20.38
N TYR A 301 4.10 -11.07 21.42
CA TYR A 301 2.99 -10.23 21.87
C TYR A 301 3.26 -8.75 21.68
N LEU A 302 2.22 -8.02 21.30
CA LEU A 302 2.17 -6.56 21.31
C LEU A 302 1.30 -6.10 22.48
N ASP A 303 1.89 -5.37 23.41
CA ASP A 303 1.29 -4.90 24.67
C ASP A 303 1.01 -3.40 24.59
N ILE A 304 -0.27 -3.02 24.62
CA ILE A 304 -0.74 -1.63 24.70
C ILE A 304 -1.68 -1.42 25.92
N THR A 305 -1.65 -2.31 26.87
CA THR A 305 -2.55 -2.33 28.05
C THR A 305 -2.41 -1.11 28.98
N HIS A 306 -1.38 -0.29 28.77
CA HIS A 306 -1.21 0.99 29.50
C HIS A 306 -2.16 2.11 29.01
N LYS A 307 -2.89 1.90 27.92
CA LYS A 307 -3.89 2.84 27.41
C LYS A 307 -5.29 2.44 27.87
N SER A 308 -6.15 3.45 28.11
CA SER A 308 -7.53 3.17 28.50
C SER A 308 -8.35 2.57 27.34
N LYS A 309 -9.36 1.80 27.69
CA LYS A 309 -10.30 1.20 26.75
C LYS A 309 -10.94 2.25 25.82
N GLU A 310 -11.38 3.37 26.39
CA GLU A 310 -12.02 4.48 25.65
C GLU A 310 -11.07 5.07 24.63
N PHE A 311 -9.79 5.26 25.00
CA PHE A 311 -8.76 5.73 24.07
C PHE A 311 -8.58 4.75 22.93
N LEU A 312 -8.43 3.45 23.22
CA LEU A 312 -8.18 2.42 22.21
C LEU A 312 -9.34 2.27 21.24
N MET A 313 -10.58 2.25 21.74
CA MET A 313 -11.79 2.18 20.91
C MET A 313 -11.95 3.40 19.99
N LYS A 314 -11.56 4.59 20.46
CA LYS A 314 -11.63 5.83 19.66
C LYS A 314 -10.50 5.90 18.62
N ARG A 315 -9.27 5.49 19.01
CA ARG A 315 -8.06 5.65 18.17
C ARG A 315 -7.93 4.52 17.15
N PHE A 316 -8.34 3.31 17.51
CA PHE A 316 -8.18 2.08 16.74
C PHE A 316 -9.51 1.28 16.66
N PRO A 317 -10.60 1.87 16.14
CA PRO A 317 -11.91 1.23 16.18
C PRO A 317 -11.92 -0.12 15.44
N THR A 318 -11.26 -0.21 14.29
CA THR A 318 -11.19 -1.42 13.46
C THR A 318 -10.32 -2.49 14.11
N ILE A 319 -9.12 -2.13 14.59
CA ILE A 319 -8.21 -3.07 15.25
C ILE A 319 -8.82 -3.56 16.57
N TYR A 320 -9.41 -2.67 17.36
CA TYR A 320 -10.06 -3.02 18.63
C TYR A 320 -11.19 -4.02 18.43
N LYS A 321 -12.05 -3.76 17.43
CA LYS A 321 -13.15 -4.64 17.06
C LYS A 321 -12.64 -6.02 16.64
N HIS A 322 -11.63 -6.07 15.76
CA HIS A 322 -11.05 -7.33 15.31
C HIS A 322 -10.47 -8.15 16.46
N CYS A 323 -9.72 -7.53 17.37
CA CYS A 323 -9.19 -8.21 18.56
C CYS A 323 -10.30 -8.78 19.44
N LEU A 324 -11.38 -8.01 19.68
CA LEU A 324 -12.55 -8.49 20.46
C LEU A 324 -13.24 -9.68 19.81
N GLU A 325 -13.39 -9.69 18.48
CA GLU A 325 -13.99 -10.81 17.73
C GLU A 325 -13.17 -12.11 17.89
N HIS A 326 -11.87 -11.98 18.22
CA HIS A 326 -10.96 -13.09 18.51
C HIS A 326 -10.73 -13.32 20.02
N GLY A 327 -11.59 -12.73 20.87
CA GLY A 327 -11.54 -12.92 22.32
C GLY A 327 -10.45 -12.14 23.06
N ILE A 328 -9.85 -11.12 22.41
CA ILE A 328 -8.76 -10.32 22.96
C ILE A 328 -9.26 -8.88 23.22
N ASP A 329 -9.33 -8.48 24.49
CA ASP A 329 -9.53 -7.07 24.85
C ASP A 329 -8.13 -6.40 24.99
N MET A 330 -7.72 -5.67 23.96
CA MET A 330 -6.37 -5.06 23.93
C MET A 330 -6.11 -4.02 25.01
N SER A 331 -7.11 -3.68 25.85
CA SER A 331 -6.93 -2.85 27.04
C SER A 331 -6.41 -3.63 28.27
N VAL A 332 -6.51 -4.95 28.23
CA VAL A 332 -6.09 -5.85 29.33
C VAL A 332 -5.29 -7.06 28.84
N ASP A 333 -5.43 -7.43 27.56
CA ASP A 333 -4.76 -8.58 26.96
C ASP A 333 -3.67 -8.15 25.99
N TYR A 334 -2.65 -8.98 25.81
CA TYR A 334 -1.63 -8.79 24.79
C TYR A 334 -2.09 -9.33 23.44
N ILE A 335 -1.80 -8.61 22.36
CA ILE A 335 -2.18 -8.99 21.00
C ILE A 335 -1.11 -9.95 20.44
N PRO A 336 -1.45 -11.17 20.03
CA PRO A 336 -0.49 -12.07 19.38
C PRO A 336 -0.17 -11.57 17.97
N VAL A 337 1.13 -11.43 17.64
CA VAL A 337 1.59 -10.89 16.35
C VAL A 337 2.79 -11.66 15.82
N CYS A 338 2.93 -11.71 14.49
CA CYS A 338 4.11 -12.25 13.81
C CYS A 338 4.43 -11.43 12.55
N PRO A 339 5.67 -11.51 12.02
CA PRO A 339 6.01 -10.90 10.75
C PRO A 339 5.26 -11.57 9.59
N VAL A 340 4.70 -10.75 8.71
CA VAL A 340 3.97 -11.20 7.51
C VAL A 340 4.42 -10.40 6.28
N GLU A 341 4.35 -10.98 5.10
CA GLU A 341 4.60 -10.25 3.87
C GLU A 341 3.67 -9.04 3.76
N HIS A 342 4.18 -7.90 3.28
CA HIS A 342 3.43 -6.67 3.29
C HIS A 342 3.56 -5.84 2.01
N PHE A 343 4.77 -5.68 1.47
CA PHE A 343 5.01 -4.75 0.36
C PHE A 343 6.18 -5.20 -0.52
N LEU A 344 5.97 -5.19 -1.85
CA LEU A 344 7.04 -5.35 -2.82
C LEU A 344 7.71 -3.99 -3.08
N CYS A 345 9.02 -3.90 -2.85
CA CYS A 345 9.81 -2.71 -3.17
C CYS A 345 10.33 -2.70 -4.60
N GLY A 346 10.54 -3.88 -5.18
CA GLY A 346 10.90 -4.08 -6.58
C GLY A 346 9.72 -4.00 -7.54
N GLY A 347 9.95 -4.28 -8.82
CA GLY A 347 8.90 -4.30 -9.82
C GLY A 347 9.35 -3.91 -11.21
N ILE A 348 8.44 -3.35 -11.99
CA ILE A 348 8.66 -2.85 -13.35
C ILE A 348 9.54 -1.61 -13.27
N LYS A 349 10.73 -1.66 -13.91
CA LYS A 349 11.63 -0.51 -13.94
C LYS A 349 11.00 0.68 -14.66
N THR A 350 10.98 1.83 -13.98
CA THR A 350 10.48 3.09 -14.54
C THR A 350 11.52 4.21 -14.43
N ASP A 351 11.32 5.26 -15.21
CA ASP A 351 11.92 6.57 -14.93
C ASP A 351 11.02 7.38 -13.98
N ILE A 352 11.45 8.58 -13.60
CA ILE A 352 10.71 9.48 -12.70
C ILE A 352 9.34 9.92 -13.25
N ASN A 353 9.04 9.66 -14.53
CA ASN A 353 7.75 9.94 -15.17
C ASN A 353 6.89 8.68 -15.32
N GLY A 354 7.27 7.58 -14.67
CA GLY A 354 6.59 6.29 -14.77
C GLY A 354 6.76 5.56 -16.10
N LYS A 355 7.66 6.01 -17.00
CA LYS A 355 7.92 5.36 -18.29
C LYS A 355 8.74 4.10 -18.10
N THR A 356 8.31 3.02 -18.72
CA THR A 356 9.04 1.74 -18.75
C THR A 356 10.09 1.71 -19.87
N SER A 357 10.78 0.58 -20.04
CA SER A 357 11.68 0.33 -21.17
C SER A 357 10.96 0.10 -22.51
N MET A 358 9.64 0.02 -22.53
CA MET A 358 8.81 -0.13 -23.73
C MET A 358 8.08 1.18 -24.05
N GLU A 359 8.11 1.62 -25.30
CA GLU A 359 7.41 2.83 -25.74
C GLU A 359 5.88 2.69 -25.49
N ASN A 360 5.21 3.77 -25.08
CA ASN A 360 3.79 3.84 -24.75
C ASN A 360 3.34 3.05 -23.51
N LEU A 361 4.26 2.39 -22.80
CA LEU A 361 3.96 1.63 -21.59
C LEU A 361 4.53 2.34 -20.36
N TYR A 362 3.65 2.51 -19.36
CA TYR A 362 3.97 3.14 -18.07
C TYR A 362 3.64 2.18 -16.94
N ALA A 363 4.25 2.36 -15.79
CA ALA A 363 3.89 1.65 -14.56
C ALA A 363 3.87 2.61 -13.37
N VAL A 364 2.91 2.41 -12.47
CA VAL A 364 2.70 3.25 -11.28
C VAL A 364 2.24 2.41 -10.09
N GLY A 365 2.45 2.95 -8.87
CA GLY A 365 2.11 2.23 -7.64
C GLY A 365 3.08 1.09 -7.36
N GLU A 366 2.65 0.11 -6.57
CA GLU A 366 3.51 -0.95 -6.04
C GLU A 366 4.10 -1.90 -7.12
N CYS A 367 3.50 -2.00 -8.30
CA CYS A 367 4.09 -2.78 -9.39
C CYS A 367 5.29 -2.08 -10.07
N ALA A 368 5.53 -0.80 -9.79
CA ALA A 368 6.60 0.01 -10.36
C ALA A 368 7.78 0.13 -9.39
N ARG A 369 8.99 0.22 -9.99
CA ARG A 369 10.24 0.36 -9.27
C ARG A 369 10.98 1.61 -9.76
#